data_0b4c90e8ab57a08c6ca72d653d4cc82b
#
_entry.id   0b4c90e8ab57a08c6ca72d653d4cc82b
#
_cell.length_a   1.000
_cell.length_b   1.000
_cell.length_c   1.000
_cell.angle_alpha   90.00
_cell.angle_beta   90.00
_cell.angle_gamma   90.00
#
_symmetry.space_group_name_H-M   'P 1'
#
loop_
_entity.id
_entity.type
_entity.pdbx_description
1 polymer ?
#
loop_
_entity_poly.entity_id
_entity_poly.type
_entity_poly.pdbx_seq_one_letter_code
_entity_poly.pdbx_strand_id
1 'polypeptide(L)'
;MSLYTRGKSYDMKKVLVIHPDDRSTDMLKAVYEGKGYDVINDPSISDDEIVEQIKSHDKIIMLGHGTPCGLISWNRATGEFRYIINDSHADILKDKETYSMWCFSDAFFERHGMGGFHSGMIISEAMEARMYGIIEFNDEEIAETLMPLMHAMHDTIEMEDLQEMRRIILERYDANDQVTWFNRRNINIL
;
A
#
# COMPACT_ATOMS: atom_id res chain seq x y z
N MET A 1 6.34 49.52 15.88
CA MET A 1 7.06 48.21 16.10
C MET A 1 6.14 47.13 15.61
N SER A 2 6.38 46.64 14.39
CA SER A 2 5.55 45.61 13.78
C SER A 2 6.22 44.24 13.95
N LEU A 3 5.59 43.36 14.73
CA LEU A 3 6.03 41.98 14.90
C LEU A 3 5.55 41.15 13.71
N TYR A 4 6.41 40.96 12.74
CA TYR A 4 6.23 39.95 11.70
C TYR A 4 6.44 38.57 12.33
N THR A 5 5.37 37.87 12.63
CA THR A 5 5.41 36.41 12.86
C THR A 5 5.72 35.73 11.53
N ARG A 6 6.96 35.24 11.43
CA ARG A 6 7.30 34.26 10.34
C ARG A 6 6.41 33.04 10.53
N GLY A 7 5.40 32.91 9.69
CA GLY A 7 4.69 31.64 9.53
C GLY A 7 5.72 30.57 9.12
N LYS A 8 5.83 29.48 9.90
CA LYS A 8 6.48 28.27 9.44
C LYS A 8 5.69 27.81 8.20
N SER A 9 6.31 27.86 7.02
CA SER A 9 5.80 27.11 5.90
C SER A 9 5.95 25.63 6.31
N TYR A 10 4.84 24.96 6.54
CA TYR A 10 4.83 23.50 6.58
C TYR A 10 5.16 23.06 5.15
N ASP A 11 6.39 22.65 4.92
CA ASP A 11 6.75 21.95 3.69
C ASP A 11 5.89 20.69 3.67
N MET A 12 4.94 20.61 2.76
CA MET A 12 4.10 19.42 2.62
C MET A 12 5.00 18.26 2.22
N LYS A 13 4.89 17.14 2.94
CA LYS A 13 5.63 15.91 2.62
C LYS A 13 5.36 15.52 1.17
N LYS A 14 6.41 15.23 0.42
CA LYS A 14 6.29 14.67 -0.92
C LYS A 14 5.94 13.20 -0.80
N VAL A 15 4.84 12.81 -1.43
CA VAL A 15 4.31 11.45 -1.38
C VAL A 15 4.44 10.79 -2.73
N LEU A 16 5.06 9.61 -2.76
CA LEU A 16 5.13 8.73 -3.92
C LEU A 16 4.24 7.52 -3.72
N VAL A 17 3.42 7.22 -4.71
CA VAL A 17 2.67 5.97 -4.81
C VAL A 17 3.33 5.07 -5.85
N ILE A 18 3.66 3.85 -5.49
CA ILE A 18 4.12 2.80 -6.40
C ILE A 18 2.99 1.77 -6.49
N HIS A 19 2.22 1.84 -7.57
CA HIS A 19 1.07 0.98 -7.82
C HIS A 19 1.11 0.53 -9.28
N PRO A 20 1.76 -0.61 -9.58
CA PRO A 20 1.85 -1.16 -10.93
C PRO A 20 0.47 -1.33 -11.56
N ASP A 21 0.34 -1.00 -12.85
CA ASP A 21 -0.93 -1.08 -13.56
C ASP A 21 -1.39 -2.54 -13.70
N ASP A 22 -2.33 -2.94 -12.83
CA ASP A 22 -3.00 -4.23 -12.86
C ASP A 22 -4.49 -4.07 -12.55
N ARG A 23 -5.36 -4.54 -13.46
CA ARG A 23 -6.81 -4.41 -13.32
C ARG A 23 -7.36 -5.10 -12.07
N SER A 24 -6.74 -6.18 -11.62
CA SER A 24 -7.16 -6.90 -10.41
C SER A 24 -6.91 -6.11 -9.13
N THR A 25 -6.04 -5.09 -9.18
CA THR A 25 -5.74 -4.21 -8.05
C THR A 25 -6.29 -2.79 -8.23
N ASP A 26 -7.11 -2.54 -9.25
CA ASP A 26 -7.67 -1.20 -9.54
C ASP A 26 -8.42 -0.58 -8.37
N MET A 27 -9.05 -1.39 -7.49
CA MET A 27 -9.71 -0.90 -6.28
C MET A 27 -8.77 -0.16 -5.32
N LEU A 28 -7.47 -0.49 -5.33
CA LEU A 28 -6.47 0.17 -4.49
C LEU A 28 -6.23 1.64 -4.87
N LYS A 29 -6.65 2.06 -6.08
CA LYS A 29 -6.60 3.47 -6.51
C LYS A 29 -7.40 4.38 -5.58
N ALA A 30 -8.46 3.86 -4.97
CA ALA A 30 -9.28 4.60 -4.00
C ALA A 30 -8.49 5.09 -2.78
N VAL A 31 -7.33 4.48 -2.46
CA VAL A 31 -6.45 4.91 -1.34
C VAL A 31 -5.84 6.29 -1.59
N TYR A 32 -5.52 6.62 -2.85
CA TYR A 32 -4.77 7.84 -3.19
C TYR A 32 -5.45 8.74 -4.23
N GLU A 33 -6.58 8.33 -4.78
CA GLU A 33 -7.33 9.12 -5.77
C GLU A 33 -7.68 10.52 -5.22
N GLY A 34 -7.42 11.56 -6.04
CA GLY A 34 -7.72 12.95 -5.68
C GLY A 34 -6.71 13.60 -4.71
N LYS A 35 -5.68 12.90 -4.23
CA LYS A 35 -4.69 13.45 -3.27
C LYS A 35 -3.54 14.22 -3.93
N GLY A 36 -3.37 14.11 -5.25
CA GLY A 36 -2.32 14.84 -5.98
C GLY A 36 -0.90 14.32 -5.71
N TYR A 37 -0.77 13.06 -5.33
CA TYR A 37 0.51 12.39 -5.13
C TYR A 37 1.19 12.05 -6.46
N ASP A 38 2.51 11.91 -6.46
CA ASP A 38 3.25 11.35 -7.59
C ASP A 38 3.01 9.84 -7.66
N VAL A 39 2.76 9.30 -8.87
CA VAL A 39 2.37 7.90 -9.05
C VAL A 39 3.27 7.22 -10.07
N ILE A 40 3.86 6.09 -9.68
CA ILE A 40 4.52 5.13 -10.57
C ILE A 40 3.55 3.99 -10.81
N ASN A 41 3.05 3.87 -12.05
CA ASN A 41 2.21 2.77 -12.51
C ASN A 41 2.77 2.06 -13.75
N ASP A 42 3.81 2.63 -14.39
CA ASP A 42 4.44 2.06 -15.57
C ASP A 42 5.24 0.79 -15.22
N PRO A 43 4.87 -0.39 -15.76
CA PRO A 43 5.59 -1.63 -15.49
C PRO A 43 6.99 -1.66 -16.14
N SER A 44 7.30 -0.73 -17.05
CA SER A 44 8.59 -0.67 -17.75
C SER A 44 9.60 0.29 -17.13
N ILE A 45 9.24 1.01 -16.06
CA ILE A 45 10.14 1.94 -15.35
C ILE A 45 11.42 1.22 -14.89
N SER A 46 12.57 1.84 -15.05
CA SER A 46 13.85 1.24 -14.65
C SER A 46 14.03 1.28 -13.12
N ASP A 47 14.88 0.35 -12.61
CA ASP A 47 15.20 0.32 -11.17
C ASP A 47 15.92 1.60 -10.73
N ASP A 48 16.77 2.19 -11.57
CA ASP A 48 17.45 3.46 -11.27
C ASP A 48 16.44 4.61 -11.11
N GLU A 49 15.43 4.68 -11.98
CA GLU A 49 14.36 5.69 -11.87
C GLU A 49 13.52 5.48 -10.61
N ILE A 50 13.19 4.25 -10.24
CA ILE A 50 12.50 3.94 -8.98
C ILE A 50 13.31 4.42 -7.79
N VAL A 51 14.60 4.12 -7.76
CA VAL A 51 15.53 4.55 -6.70
C VAL A 51 15.56 6.08 -6.59
N GLU A 52 15.64 6.78 -7.72
CA GLU A 52 15.62 8.25 -7.77
C GLU A 52 14.31 8.82 -7.23
N GLN A 53 13.17 8.23 -7.61
CA GLN A 53 11.86 8.66 -7.14
C GLN A 53 11.72 8.41 -5.63
N ILE A 54 12.11 7.25 -5.11
CA ILE A 54 12.09 6.96 -3.67
C ILE A 54 12.94 7.98 -2.91
N LYS A 55 14.15 8.28 -3.38
CA LYS A 55 15.04 9.25 -2.72
C LYS A 55 14.46 10.65 -2.65
N SER A 56 13.72 11.07 -3.67
CA SER A 56 13.16 12.44 -3.79
C SER A 56 11.87 12.66 -3.00
N HIS A 57 11.30 11.61 -2.39
CA HIS A 57 10.06 11.64 -1.63
C HIS A 57 10.25 11.31 -0.15
N ASP A 58 9.36 11.80 0.70
CA ASP A 58 9.39 11.61 2.15
C ASP A 58 8.56 10.40 2.60
N LYS A 59 7.45 10.17 1.90
CA LYS A 59 6.50 9.09 2.16
C LYS A 59 6.33 8.22 0.91
N ILE A 60 6.37 6.90 1.09
CA ILE A 60 6.25 5.92 0.01
C ILE A 60 5.06 5.00 0.29
N ILE A 61 4.09 5.01 -0.60
CA ILE A 61 2.91 4.15 -0.57
C ILE A 61 3.08 3.09 -1.65
N MET A 62 3.05 1.83 -1.29
CA MET A 62 3.30 0.70 -2.18
C MET A 62 2.08 -0.23 -2.18
N LEU A 63 1.41 -0.35 -3.32
CA LEU A 63 0.13 -1.05 -3.45
C LEU A 63 0.16 -2.04 -4.61
N GLY A 64 -0.47 -3.20 -4.46
CA GLY A 64 -0.60 -4.17 -5.54
C GLY A 64 -0.42 -5.62 -5.12
N HIS A 65 -0.09 -6.47 -6.07
CA HIS A 65 0.30 -7.85 -5.79
C HIS A 65 1.72 -7.95 -5.27
N GLY A 66 1.98 -8.95 -4.44
CA GLY A 66 3.33 -9.19 -3.95
C GLY A 66 3.52 -10.52 -3.24
N THR A 67 4.72 -10.69 -2.76
CA THR A 67 5.16 -11.85 -1.97
C THR A 67 6.07 -11.36 -0.84
N PRO A 68 6.56 -12.24 0.05
CA PRO A 68 7.59 -11.88 1.00
C PRO A 68 8.87 -11.29 0.36
N CYS A 69 9.07 -11.45 -0.95
CA CYS A 69 10.24 -10.92 -1.66
C CYS A 69 10.04 -9.51 -2.22
N GLY A 70 8.82 -8.99 -2.24
CA GLY A 70 8.54 -7.63 -2.70
C GLY A 70 7.24 -7.45 -3.46
N LEU A 71 7.05 -6.22 -3.96
CA LEU A 71 5.93 -5.81 -4.78
C LEU A 71 6.15 -6.25 -6.24
N ILE A 72 5.12 -6.83 -6.83
CA ILE A 72 5.16 -7.39 -8.19
C ILE A 72 4.65 -6.38 -9.21
N SER A 73 5.30 -6.36 -10.37
CA SER A 73 4.82 -5.70 -11.57
C SER A 73 4.78 -6.70 -12.73
N TRP A 74 3.69 -6.68 -13.48
CA TRP A 74 3.53 -7.49 -14.69
C TRP A 74 3.36 -6.60 -15.91
N ASN A 75 4.34 -6.62 -16.81
CA ASN A 75 4.23 -5.96 -18.11
C ASN A 75 3.41 -6.84 -19.06
N ARG A 76 2.12 -6.52 -19.24
CA ARG A 76 1.20 -7.29 -20.12
C ARG A 76 1.59 -7.26 -21.58
N ALA A 77 2.30 -6.22 -22.04
CA ALA A 77 2.71 -6.08 -23.44
C ALA A 77 3.85 -7.05 -23.80
N THR A 78 4.79 -7.28 -22.86
CA THR A 78 5.94 -8.16 -23.04
C THR A 78 5.75 -9.53 -22.39
N GLY A 79 4.79 -9.64 -21.46
CA GLY A 79 4.63 -10.82 -20.60
C GLY A 79 5.68 -10.92 -19.49
N GLU A 80 6.48 -9.88 -19.31
CA GLU A 80 7.51 -9.86 -18.28
C GLU A 80 6.93 -9.65 -16.90
N PHE A 81 7.42 -10.45 -15.98
CA PHE A 81 7.15 -10.39 -14.55
C PHE A 81 8.42 -9.99 -13.81
N ARG A 82 8.31 -9.00 -12.93
CA ARG A 82 9.43 -8.61 -12.06
C ARG A 82 8.94 -8.11 -10.71
N TYR A 83 9.84 -8.09 -9.75
CA TYR A 83 9.64 -7.32 -8.53
C TYR A 83 10.03 -5.87 -8.79
N ILE A 84 9.04 -4.95 -8.75
CA ILE A 84 9.28 -3.49 -8.88
C ILE A 84 9.88 -2.93 -7.58
N ILE A 85 9.53 -3.51 -6.44
CA ILE A 85 10.20 -3.32 -5.14
C ILE A 85 10.72 -4.68 -4.68
N ASN A 86 11.97 -4.73 -4.28
CA ASN A 86 12.66 -5.95 -3.82
C ASN A 86 13.74 -5.61 -2.81
N ASP A 87 14.54 -6.60 -2.41
CA ASP A 87 15.59 -6.46 -1.39
C ASP A 87 16.60 -5.33 -1.67
N SER A 88 16.87 -4.99 -2.94
CA SER A 88 17.80 -3.90 -3.29
C SER A 88 17.29 -2.50 -2.92
N HIS A 89 15.98 -2.35 -2.73
CA HIS A 89 15.33 -1.10 -2.35
C HIS A 89 15.19 -0.93 -0.83
N ALA A 90 15.43 -1.98 -0.05
CA ALA A 90 15.14 -1.98 1.38
C ALA A 90 15.89 -0.88 2.14
N ASP A 91 17.17 -0.68 1.84
CA ASP A 91 17.99 0.29 2.57
C ASP A 91 17.53 1.74 2.34
N ILE A 92 17.09 2.09 1.14
CA ILE A 92 16.58 3.44 0.87
C ILE A 92 15.15 3.65 1.41
N LEU A 93 14.38 2.57 1.59
CA LEU A 93 13.04 2.63 2.16
C LEU A 93 13.05 2.75 3.69
N LYS A 94 14.09 2.28 4.39
CA LYS A 94 14.22 2.38 5.85
C LYS A 94 14.14 3.80 6.39
N ASP A 95 14.64 4.76 5.62
CA ASP A 95 14.67 6.18 6.00
C ASP A 95 13.39 6.93 5.59
N LYS A 96 12.38 6.22 5.08
CA LYS A 96 11.13 6.78 4.59
C LYS A 96 9.95 6.39 5.48
N GLU A 97 8.94 7.22 5.47
CA GLU A 97 7.63 6.84 5.99
C GLU A 97 6.97 5.91 4.98
N THR A 98 6.80 4.62 5.33
CA THR A 98 6.38 3.59 4.39
C THR A 98 5.01 3.01 4.72
N TYR A 99 4.21 2.85 3.67
CA TYR A 99 2.91 2.19 3.70
C TYR A 99 2.87 1.14 2.60
N SER A 100 2.57 -0.09 2.96
CA SER A 100 2.52 -1.17 1.98
C SER A 100 1.25 -2.01 2.13
N MET A 101 0.60 -2.27 1.00
CA MET A 101 -0.51 -3.20 0.89
C MET A 101 -0.27 -4.10 -0.32
N TRP A 102 0.47 -5.16 -0.09
CA TRP A 102 0.60 -6.34 -0.95
C TRP A 102 0.69 -7.59 -0.09
N CYS A 103 0.38 -8.74 -0.64
CA CYS A 103 0.38 -10.01 0.08
C CYS A 103 1.75 -10.32 0.70
N PHE A 104 1.79 -10.44 2.03
CA PHE A 104 3.01 -10.71 2.82
C PHE A 104 4.04 -9.57 2.84
N SER A 105 3.59 -8.32 2.73
CA SER A 105 4.48 -7.17 2.92
C SER A 105 5.06 -7.11 4.35
N ASP A 106 4.34 -7.61 5.35
CA ASP A 106 4.81 -7.77 6.72
C ASP A 106 6.11 -8.59 6.80
N ALA A 107 6.18 -9.72 6.09
CA ALA A 107 7.38 -10.56 6.05
C ALA A 107 8.57 -9.85 5.36
N PHE A 108 8.32 -9.01 4.35
CA PHE A 108 9.34 -8.17 3.73
C PHE A 108 9.87 -7.13 4.73
N PHE A 109 8.97 -6.41 5.40
CA PHE A 109 9.31 -5.38 6.38
C PHE A 109 10.07 -5.95 7.57
N GLU A 110 9.60 -7.07 8.15
CA GLU A 110 10.26 -7.75 9.26
C GLU A 110 11.69 -8.20 8.88
N ARG A 111 11.85 -8.84 7.73
CA ARG A 111 13.16 -9.33 7.24
C ARG A 111 14.17 -8.20 7.11
N HIS A 112 13.74 -7.01 6.72
CA HIS A 112 14.61 -5.86 6.52
C HIS A 112 14.67 -4.92 7.73
N GLY A 113 13.95 -5.20 8.82
CA GLY A 113 13.91 -4.33 9.99
C GLY A 113 13.33 -2.93 9.69
N MET A 114 12.31 -2.89 8.83
CA MET A 114 11.61 -1.66 8.43
C MET A 114 10.39 -1.47 9.31
N GLY A 115 10.14 -0.22 9.73
CA GLY A 115 8.88 0.18 10.36
C GLY A 115 7.88 0.68 9.32
N GLY A 116 6.61 0.80 9.72
CA GLY A 116 5.57 1.38 8.86
C GLY A 116 4.23 0.64 8.95
N PHE A 117 3.32 1.01 8.06
CA PHE A 117 2.06 0.30 7.88
C PHE A 117 2.24 -0.78 6.80
N HIS A 118 1.82 -2.01 7.11
CA HIS A 118 2.00 -3.14 6.18
C HIS A 118 0.88 -4.19 6.35
N SER A 119 0.77 -5.07 5.37
CA SER A 119 -0.22 -6.14 5.40
C SER A 119 0.43 -7.52 5.32
N GLY A 120 -0.19 -8.48 5.99
CA GLY A 120 -0.01 -9.89 5.69
C GLY A 120 -0.71 -10.27 4.39
N MET A 121 -1.24 -11.49 4.31
CA MET A 121 -2.08 -11.90 3.17
C MET A 121 -3.39 -11.13 3.18
N ILE A 122 -3.72 -10.50 2.05
CA ILE A 122 -5.01 -9.84 1.80
C ILE A 122 -5.73 -10.60 0.69
N ILE A 123 -6.93 -11.07 0.97
CA ILE A 123 -7.81 -11.68 -0.04
C ILE A 123 -8.42 -10.54 -0.86
N SER A 124 -8.07 -10.49 -2.14
CA SER A 124 -8.55 -9.51 -3.12
C SER A 124 -9.28 -10.14 -4.32
N GLU A 125 -9.21 -11.46 -4.45
CA GLU A 125 -9.83 -12.24 -5.53
C GLU A 125 -10.43 -13.54 -5.02
N ALA A 126 -11.44 -14.06 -5.73
CA ALA A 126 -12.12 -15.31 -5.37
C ALA A 126 -11.20 -16.55 -5.38
N MET A 127 -10.15 -16.55 -6.21
CA MET A 127 -9.17 -17.62 -6.21
C MET A 127 -8.41 -17.67 -4.88
N GLU A 128 -7.98 -16.51 -4.39
CA GLU A 128 -7.30 -16.39 -3.10
C GLU A 128 -8.22 -16.82 -1.95
N ALA A 129 -9.49 -16.35 -1.95
CA ALA A 129 -10.48 -16.77 -0.97
C ALA A 129 -10.64 -18.30 -0.91
N ARG A 130 -10.72 -18.95 -2.05
CA ARG A 130 -10.81 -20.43 -2.14
C ARG A 130 -9.60 -21.15 -1.58
N MET A 131 -8.39 -20.59 -1.73
CA MET A 131 -7.17 -21.16 -1.13
C MET A 131 -7.23 -21.20 0.40
N TYR A 132 -8.02 -20.30 1.01
CA TYR A 132 -8.27 -20.25 2.45
C TYR A 132 -9.61 -20.90 2.86
N GLY A 133 -10.26 -21.63 1.94
CA GLY A 133 -11.52 -22.34 2.22
C GLY A 133 -12.77 -21.44 2.20
N ILE A 134 -12.66 -20.20 1.75
CA ILE A 134 -13.79 -19.27 1.59
C ILE A 134 -14.28 -19.37 0.15
N ILE A 135 -15.43 -20.04 -0.06
CA ILE A 135 -15.91 -20.43 -1.38
C ILE A 135 -17.17 -19.68 -1.85
N GLU A 136 -17.72 -18.84 -0.98
CA GLU A 136 -19.05 -18.23 -1.18
C GLU A 136 -19.00 -16.91 -1.95
N PHE A 137 -17.79 -16.37 -2.22
CA PHE A 137 -17.59 -15.05 -2.83
C PHE A 137 -17.07 -15.18 -4.27
N ASN A 138 -17.57 -14.30 -5.15
CA ASN A 138 -16.95 -14.00 -6.45
C ASN A 138 -16.07 -12.76 -6.37
N ASP A 139 -15.36 -12.40 -7.45
CA ASP A 139 -14.40 -11.29 -7.45
C ASP A 139 -15.08 -9.93 -7.21
N GLU A 140 -16.30 -9.74 -7.72
CA GLU A 140 -17.07 -8.48 -7.53
C GLU A 140 -17.48 -8.29 -6.07
N GLU A 141 -17.99 -9.34 -5.44
CA GLU A 141 -18.36 -9.35 -4.02
C GLU A 141 -17.15 -9.11 -3.12
N ILE A 142 -15.99 -9.70 -3.46
CA ILE A 142 -14.74 -9.45 -2.71
C ILE A 142 -14.30 -8.00 -2.87
N ALA A 143 -14.33 -7.45 -4.08
CA ALA A 143 -14.00 -6.05 -4.32
C ALA A 143 -14.90 -5.11 -3.49
N GLU A 144 -16.20 -5.40 -3.41
CA GLU A 144 -17.13 -4.64 -2.57
C GLU A 144 -16.76 -4.73 -1.08
N THR A 145 -16.34 -5.89 -0.57
CA THR A 145 -15.92 -6.04 0.83
C THR A 145 -14.65 -5.26 1.16
N LEU A 146 -13.79 -4.98 0.17
CA LEU A 146 -12.55 -4.23 0.34
C LEU A 146 -12.75 -2.70 0.32
N MET A 147 -13.81 -2.19 -0.30
CA MET A 147 -14.01 -0.74 -0.44
C MET A 147 -14.02 0.01 0.89
N PRO A 148 -14.64 -0.46 1.98
CA PRO A 148 -14.56 0.21 3.28
C PRO A 148 -13.13 0.33 3.80
N LEU A 149 -12.27 -0.69 3.56
CA LEU A 149 -10.84 -0.64 3.91
C LEU A 149 -10.12 0.44 3.10
N MET A 150 -10.33 0.47 1.79
CA MET A 150 -9.70 1.47 0.90
C MET A 150 -10.09 2.90 1.28
N HIS A 151 -11.38 3.14 1.56
CA HIS A 151 -11.85 4.45 2.01
C HIS A 151 -11.29 4.83 3.39
N ALA A 152 -11.21 3.88 4.33
CA ALA A 152 -10.62 4.14 5.64
C ALA A 152 -9.13 4.48 5.51
N MET A 153 -8.39 3.79 4.64
CA MET A 153 -7.00 4.13 4.33
C MET A 153 -6.88 5.51 3.66
N HIS A 154 -7.71 5.81 2.67
CA HIS A 154 -7.74 7.12 2.02
C HIS A 154 -7.85 8.26 3.04
N ASP A 155 -8.78 8.14 3.98
CA ASP A 155 -9.03 9.19 4.98
C ASP A 155 -7.94 9.32 6.03
N THR A 156 -7.15 8.26 6.25
CA THR A 156 -6.17 8.19 7.34
C THR A 156 -4.71 8.17 6.88
N ILE A 157 -4.45 8.02 5.58
CA ILE A 157 -3.09 7.82 5.04
C ILE A 157 -2.13 8.99 5.34
N GLU A 158 -2.64 10.18 5.67
CA GLU A 158 -1.85 11.36 6.03
C GLU A 158 -1.57 11.48 7.53
N MET A 159 -2.13 10.58 8.35
CA MET A 159 -1.90 10.58 9.79
C MET A 159 -0.46 10.17 10.11
N GLU A 160 0.16 10.86 11.07
CA GLU A 160 1.51 10.52 11.56
C GLU A 160 1.47 9.38 12.60
N ASP A 161 0.39 9.30 13.38
CA ASP A 161 0.19 8.24 14.37
C ASP A 161 -0.36 6.97 13.69
N LEU A 162 0.53 6.04 13.38
CA LEU A 162 0.16 4.78 12.72
C LEU A 162 -0.74 3.90 13.61
N GLN A 163 -0.61 3.96 14.93
CA GLN A 163 -1.45 3.18 15.84
C GLN A 163 -2.89 3.72 15.81
N GLU A 164 -3.05 5.03 15.83
CA GLU A 164 -4.35 5.67 15.69
C GLU A 164 -4.95 5.45 14.30
N MET A 165 -4.14 5.55 13.24
CA MET A 165 -4.53 5.22 11.88
C MET A 165 -5.09 3.78 11.82
N ARG A 166 -4.33 2.80 12.31
CA ARG A 166 -4.77 1.40 12.34
C ARG A 166 -6.07 1.22 13.13
N ARG A 167 -6.19 1.88 14.29
CA ARG A 167 -7.40 1.82 15.10
C ARG A 167 -8.63 2.28 14.30
N ILE A 168 -8.53 3.43 13.62
CA ILE A 168 -9.61 3.98 12.80
C ILE A 168 -9.94 3.06 11.63
N ILE A 169 -8.91 2.54 10.94
CA ILE A 169 -9.11 1.58 9.84
C ILE A 169 -9.89 0.36 10.34
N LEU A 170 -9.46 -0.23 11.46
CA LEU A 170 -10.11 -1.42 12.01
C LEU A 170 -11.52 -1.15 12.57
N GLU A 171 -11.84 0.05 12.97
CA GLU A 171 -13.19 0.43 13.38
C GLU A 171 -14.13 0.57 12.17
N ARG A 172 -13.63 1.09 11.06
CA ARG A 172 -14.42 1.32 9.83
C ARG A 172 -14.51 0.09 8.93
N TYR A 173 -13.49 -0.76 8.96
CA TYR A 173 -13.44 -2.03 8.25
C TYR A 173 -13.97 -3.13 9.17
N ASP A 174 -15.29 -3.19 9.30
CA ASP A 174 -15.95 -4.14 10.21
C ASP A 174 -15.92 -5.58 9.66
N ALA A 175 -15.79 -6.55 10.56
CA ALA A 175 -15.66 -7.97 10.22
C ALA A 175 -17.05 -8.64 10.10
N ASN A 176 -17.80 -8.28 9.05
CA ASN A 176 -19.17 -8.73 8.84
C ASN A 176 -19.25 -10.08 8.09
N ASP A 177 -18.17 -10.52 7.46
CA ASP A 177 -18.08 -11.76 6.69
C ASP A 177 -16.69 -12.40 6.84
N GLN A 178 -16.47 -13.56 6.20
CA GLN A 178 -15.22 -14.32 6.32
C GLN A 178 -14.03 -13.60 5.66
N VAL A 179 -14.23 -12.88 4.55
CA VAL A 179 -13.18 -12.15 3.83
C VAL A 179 -12.74 -10.95 4.66
N THR A 180 -13.68 -10.14 5.13
CA THR A 180 -13.38 -8.96 5.97
C THR A 180 -12.73 -9.37 7.29
N TRP A 181 -13.20 -10.46 7.91
CA TRP A 181 -12.57 -11.00 9.12
C TRP A 181 -11.12 -11.47 8.87
N PHE A 182 -10.89 -12.15 7.75
CA PHE A 182 -9.54 -12.61 7.36
C PHE A 182 -8.61 -11.41 7.11
N ASN A 183 -9.01 -10.48 6.26
CA ASN A 183 -8.21 -9.32 5.86
C ASN A 183 -7.88 -8.41 7.04
N ARG A 184 -8.86 -8.16 7.91
CA ARG A 184 -8.71 -7.32 9.10
C ARG A 184 -7.57 -7.79 10.02
N ARG A 185 -7.34 -9.10 10.15
CA ARG A 185 -6.27 -9.68 10.97
C ARG A 185 -4.89 -9.51 10.38
N ASN A 186 -4.82 -9.22 9.09
CA ASN A 186 -3.59 -9.06 8.33
C ASN A 186 -3.21 -7.58 8.11
N ILE A 187 -3.83 -6.63 8.82
CA ILE A 187 -3.47 -5.22 8.83
C ILE A 187 -2.56 -4.96 10.02
N ASN A 188 -1.28 -4.69 9.76
CA ASN A 188 -0.22 -4.63 10.74
C ASN A 188 0.50 -3.28 10.76
N ILE A 189 1.24 -3.03 11.86
CA ILE A 189 2.17 -1.92 12.05
C ILE A 189 3.39 -2.48 12.78
N LEU A 190 4.58 -2.17 12.27
CA LEU A 190 5.87 -2.42 12.94
C LEU A 190 6.50 -1.12 13.40
#